data_6553ef354b56a54f0026760a31db0adc
#
_entry.id   6553ef354b56a54f0026760a31db0adc
#
_cell.length_a   1.000
_cell.length_b   1.000
_cell.length_c   1.000
_cell.angle_alpha   90.00
_cell.angle_beta   90.00
_cell.angle_gamma   90.00
#
_symmetry.space_group_name_H-M   'P 1'
#
loop_
_entity.id
_entity.type
_entity.pdbx_description
1 polymer ?
#
loop_
_entity_poly.entity_id
_entity_poly.type
_entity_poly.pdbx_seq_one_letter_code
_entity_poly.pdbx_strand_id
1 'polypeptide(L)'
;TKILQKYGYEADANLRFPERMKAQLLLAQEYDKNFFDNKKFITDRCHFQCAYCKSDHPQKLKHQDILSYEQLLLIVDQAIQLGINKFKITGGAPTISKDYLFFIKELKKRNVQVTLTTNGSLFTKEDLDCLKEIGIDGINFSIDTLDLKEYFLLTQQDCLGIVLDNLFYAYKLQIPVKINCVVDDTFTMNRLENMLMLIKDKKIALRFIELMPLNKEQRNQKMRDVLHYLKKYPIQESLDKLGNGPAHYYTINGYQGYVGFIEALHHKFCHQ
;
A
#
# COMPACT_ATOMS: atom_id res chain seq x y z
N THR A 1 0.45 -27.71 -17.05
CA THR A 1 -0.88 -28.35 -17.06
C THR A 1 -1.57 -28.10 -18.40
N LYS A 2 -2.51 -28.99 -18.85
CA LYS A 2 -3.22 -28.88 -20.14
C LYS A 2 -3.87 -27.50 -20.40
N ILE A 3 -4.30 -26.81 -19.34
CA ILE A 3 -4.92 -25.48 -19.42
C ILE A 3 -3.90 -24.41 -19.79
N LEU A 4 -2.71 -24.41 -19.22
CA LEU A 4 -1.64 -23.48 -19.57
C LEU A 4 -1.19 -23.65 -21.03
N GLN A 5 -1.09 -24.90 -21.49
CA GLN A 5 -0.75 -25.22 -22.89
C GLN A 5 -1.77 -24.68 -23.88
N LYS A 6 -3.08 -24.67 -23.52
CA LYS A 6 -4.15 -24.07 -24.34
C LYS A 6 -3.93 -22.58 -24.62
N TYR A 7 -3.28 -21.87 -23.69
CA TYR A 7 -2.96 -20.44 -23.83
C TYR A 7 -1.51 -20.16 -24.22
N GLY A 8 -0.78 -21.20 -24.72
CA GLY A 8 0.59 -21.04 -25.22
C GLY A 8 1.66 -20.94 -24.14
N TYR A 9 1.33 -21.30 -22.88
CA TYR A 9 2.32 -21.34 -21.81
C TYR A 9 2.80 -22.77 -21.57
N GLU A 10 4.09 -22.99 -21.70
CA GLU A 10 4.71 -24.22 -21.21
C GLU A 10 4.78 -24.16 -19.67
N ALA A 11 4.64 -25.34 -19.04
CA ALA A 11 4.78 -25.46 -17.58
C ALA A 11 6.26 -25.33 -17.18
N ASP A 12 6.85 -24.17 -17.43
CA ASP A 12 8.25 -23.88 -17.13
C ASP A 12 8.33 -23.18 -15.75
N ALA A 13 9.17 -23.74 -14.87
CA ALA A 13 9.50 -23.16 -13.58
C ALA A 13 10.23 -21.80 -13.69
N ASN A 14 10.73 -21.47 -14.89
CA ASN A 14 11.49 -20.24 -15.17
C ASN A 14 10.66 -19.07 -15.73
N LEU A 15 9.34 -19.22 -15.87
CA LEU A 15 8.48 -18.10 -16.29
C LEU A 15 8.69 -16.88 -15.37
N ARG A 16 8.91 -15.71 -15.99
CA ARG A 16 9.06 -14.44 -15.26
C ARG A 16 7.76 -14.09 -14.51
N PHE A 17 7.89 -13.37 -13.41
CA PHE A 17 6.77 -13.04 -12.52
C PHE A 17 5.50 -12.52 -13.21
N PRO A 18 5.55 -11.60 -14.19
CA PRO A 18 4.36 -11.13 -14.91
C PRO A 18 3.66 -12.23 -15.73
N GLU A 19 4.43 -13.12 -16.34
CA GLU A 19 3.90 -14.21 -17.18
C GLU A 19 3.26 -15.31 -16.32
N ARG A 20 3.87 -15.62 -15.17
CA ARG A 20 3.29 -16.51 -14.16
C ARG A 20 1.96 -16.00 -13.65
N MET A 21 1.89 -14.71 -13.29
CA MET A 21 0.67 -14.08 -12.78
C MET A 21 -0.43 -14.04 -13.84
N LYS A 22 -0.08 -13.78 -15.10
CA LYS A 22 -1.01 -13.79 -16.23
C LYS A 22 -1.56 -15.20 -16.50
N ALA A 23 -0.69 -16.20 -16.53
CA ALA A 23 -1.09 -17.61 -16.68
C ALA A 23 -2.06 -18.07 -15.58
N GLN A 24 -1.93 -17.53 -14.37
CA GLN A 24 -2.77 -17.86 -13.23
C GLN A 24 -4.10 -17.15 -13.20
N LEU A 25 -4.12 -15.86 -13.57
CA LEU A 25 -5.37 -15.14 -13.79
C LEU A 25 -6.23 -15.87 -14.83
N LEU A 26 -5.60 -16.40 -15.88
CA LEU A 26 -6.27 -17.22 -16.89
C LEU A 26 -6.77 -18.56 -16.33
N LEU A 27 -5.98 -19.24 -15.49
CA LEU A 27 -6.39 -20.48 -14.83
C LEU A 27 -7.57 -20.24 -13.86
N ALA A 28 -7.51 -19.18 -13.08
CA ALA A 28 -8.57 -18.83 -12.16
C ALA A 28 -9.86 -18.42 -12.89
N GLN A 29 -9.74 -17.68 -14.01
CA GLN A 29 -10.88 -17.32 -14.86
C GLN A 29 -11.54 -18.57 -15.52
N GLU A 30 -10.78 -19.61 -15.81
CA GLU A 30 -11.32 -20.83 -16.40
C GLU A 30 -11.93 -21.78 -15.38
N TYR A 31 -11.46 -21.71 -14.13
CA TYR A 31 -12.05 -22.49 -13.00
C TYR A 31 -13.39 -21.90 -12.53
N ASP A 32 -13.52 -20.57 -12.51
CA ASP A 32 -14.77 -19.89 -12.25
C ASP A 32 -14.80 -18.58 -13.05
N LYS A 33 -15.46 -18.61 -14.21
CA LYS A 33 -15.60 -17.44 -15.10
C LYS A 33 -16.23 -16.22 -14.42
N ASN A 34 -17.00 -16.44 -13.36
CA ASN A 34 -17.65 -15.38 -12.59
C ASN A 34 -16.82 -14.92 -11.38
N PHE A 35 -15.78 -15.67 -10.99
CA PHE A 35 -15.01 -15.43 -9.77
C PHE A 35 -14.25 -14.09 -9.81
N PHE A 36 -13.70 -13.72 -10.96
CA PHE A 36 -12.94 -12.47 -11.14
C PHE A 36 -13.75 -11.32 -11.72
N ASP A 37 -14.83 -11.59 -12.45
CA ASP A 37 -15.62 -10.53 -13.09
C ASP A 37 -16.39 -9.67 -12.07
N ASN A 38 -16.70 -10.23 -10.90
CA ASN A 38 -17.55 -9.58 -9.89
C ASN A 38 -16.86 -9.32 -8.53
N LYS A 39 -15.62 -9.79 -8.28
CA LYS A 39 -15.02 -9.75 -6.93
C LYS A 39 -13.58 -9.22 -6.97
N LYS A 40 -13.42 -7.92 -6.82
CA LYS A 40 -12.12 -7.26 -7.02
C LYS A 40 -11.37 -6.84 -5.74
N PHE A 41 -11.99 -6.80 -4.54
CA PHE A 41 -11.39 -6.16 -3.35
C PHE A 41 -11.70 -6.92 -2.06
N ILE A 42 -10.78 -6.85 -1.09
CA ILE A 42 -11.01 -7.31 0.29
C ILE A 42 -12.14 -6.48 0.94
N THR A 43 -12.18 -5.20 0.64
CA THR A 43 -13.28 -4.28 0.93
C THR A 43 -13.12 -3.02 0.10
N ASP A 44 -14.20 -2.49 -0.43
CA ASP A 44 -14.28 -1.17 -1.03
C ASP A 44 -14.66 -0.09 -0.01
N ARG A 45 -14.99 -0.51 1.23
CA ARG A 45 -15.45 0.39 2.26
C ARG A 45 -14.29 1.16 2.86
N CYS A 46 -14.45 2.47 2.89
CA CYS A 46 -13.58 3.39 3.61
C CYS A 46 -14.48 4.44 4.29
N HIS A 47 -14.16 4.78 5.54
CA HIS A 47 -14.85 5.86 6.24
C HIS A 47 -14.24 7.23 5.93
N PHE A 48 -13.05 7.27 5.28
CA PHE A 48 -12.49 8.49 4.71
C PHE A 48 -13.13 8.80 3.36
N GLN A 49 -13.09 10.09 3.02
CA GLN A 49 -13.59 10.59 1.74
C GLN A 49 -12.51 11.46 1.07
N CYS A 50 -11.30 10.90 0.92
CA CYS A 50 -10.17 11.63 0.36
C CYS A 50 -10.49 12.16 -1.04
N ALA A 51 -10.12 13.44 -1.27
CA ALA A 51 -10.46 14.17 -2.48
C ALA A 51 -9.98 13.46 -3.76
N TYR A 52 -8.78 12.88 -3.72
CA TYR A 52 -8.18 12.17 -4.84
C TYR A 52 -8.68 10.73 -5.01
N CYS A 53 -9.39 10.17 -4.00
CA CYS A 53 -9.87 8.79 -4.01
C CYS A 53 -11.33 8.66 -4.46
N LYS A 54 -12.05 9.80 -4.56
CA LYS A 54 -13.50 9.84 -4.80
C LYS A 54 -13.94 9.61 -6.25
N SER A 55 -13.01 9.68 -7.19
CA SER A 55 -13.40 9.99 -8.57
C SER A 55 -14.14 8.87 -9.30
N ASP A 56 -14.00 7.58 -8.94
CA ASP A 56 -14.42 6.51 -9.83
C ASP A 56 -15.13 5.30 -9.20
N HIS A 57 -15.66 5.42 -8.00
CA HIS A 57 -16.52 4.35 -7.46
C HIS A 57 -17.99 4.80 -7.33
N PRO A 58 -18.73 4.85 -8.45
CA PRO A 58 -20.13 5.27 -8.44
C PRO A 58 -21.04 4.30 -7.69
N GLN A 59 -20.64 3.07 -7.48
CA GLN A 59 -21.44 2.08 -6.76
C GLN A 59 -20.59 1.32 -5.74
N LYS A 60 -21.00 1.41 -4.45
CA LYS A 60 -20.47 0.51 -3.41
C LYS A 60 -20.81 -0.93 -3.82
N LEU A 61 -19.81 -1.80 -3.77
CA LEU A 61 -20.00 -3.22 -4.01
C LEU A 61 -21.06 -3.77 -3.04
N LYS A 62 -21.94 -4.63 -3.55
CA LYS A 62 -22.87 -5.36 -2.68
C LYS A 62 -22.07 -6.35 -1.85
N HIS A 63 -22.59 -6.72 -0.68
CA HIS A 63 -21.91 -7.67 0.22
C HIS A 63 -21.56 -9.00 -0.48
N GLN A 64 -22.40 -9.44 -1.39
CA GLN A 64 -22.18 -10.65 -2.20
C GLN A 64 -21.04 -10.55 -3.22
N ASP A 65 -20.60 -9.32 -3.53
CA ASP A 65 -19.53 -9.06 -4.50
C ASP A 65 -18.16 -8.93 -3.82
N ILE A 66 -18.13 -8.99 -2.47
CA ILE A 66 -16.90 -8.98 -1.66
C ILE A 66 -16.52 -10.42 -1.34
N LEU A 67 -15.26 -10.78 -1.56
CA LEU A 67 -14.75 -12.12 -1.23
C LEU A 67 -14.74 -12.33 0.30
N SER A 68 -15.16 -13.51 0.73
CA SER A 68 -14.96 -13.93 2.12
C SER A 68 -13.49 -14.20 2.39
N TYR A 69 -13.08 -14.20 3.66
CA TYR A 69 -11.69 -14.52 4.01
C TYR A 69 -11.31 -15.95 3.62
N GLU A 70 -12.23 -16.89 3.68
CA GLU A 70 -12.01 -18.26 3.23
C GLU A 70 -11.70 -18.30 1.72
N GLN A 71 -12.46 -17.56 0.91
CA GLN A 71 -12.21 -17.46 -0.52
C GLN A 71 -10.87 -16.79 -0.82
N LEU A 72 -10.52 -15.74 -0.06
CA LEU A 72 -9.22 -15.07 -0.18
C LEU A 72 -8.07 -16.03 0.21
N LEU A 73 -8.24 -16.84 1.26
CA LEU A 73 -7.23 -17.80 1.67
C LEU A 73 -7.01 -18.89 0.60
N LEU A 74 -8.06 -19.33 -0.10
CA LEU A 74 -7.90 -20.24 -1.23
C LEU A 74 -7.06 -19.62 -2.35
N ILE A 75 -7.28 -18.32 -2.66
CA ILE A 75 -6.46 -17.60 -3.64
C ILE A 75 -5.01 -17.50 -3.17
N VAL A 76 -4.81 -17.18 -1.89
CA VAL A 76 -3.48 -17.10 -1.28
C VAL A 76 -2.76 -18.45 -1.38
N ASP A 77 -3.44 -19.56 -1.07
CA ASP A 77 -2.85 -20.89 -1.13
C ASP A 77 -2.41 -21.24 -2.56
N GLN A 78 -3.19 -20.89 -3.57
CA GLN A 78 -2.79 -21.04 -4.97
C GLN A 78 -1.60 -20.13 -5.33
N ALA A 79 -1.61 -18.89 -4.86
CA ALA A 79 -0.50 -17.96 -5.08
C ALA A 79 0.82 -18.45 -4.47
N ILE A 80 0.75 -19.04 -3.28
CA ILE A 80 1.92 -19.64 -2.61
C ILE A 80 2.50 -20.81 -3.42
N GLN A 81 1.64 -21.70 -3.95
CA GLN A 81 2.09 -22.79 -4.82
C GLN A 81 2.86 -22.31 -6.04
N LEU A 82 2.67 -21.06 -6.43
CA LEU A 82 3.33 -20.43 -7.56
C LEU A 82 4.56 -19.61 -7.16
N GLY A 83 4.96 -19.72 -5.90
CA GLY A 83 6.13 -19.05 -5.36
C GLY A 83 5.90 -17.61 -4.91
N ILE A 84 4.65 -17.13 -4.83
CA ILE A 84 4.33 -15.84 -4.24
C ILE A 84 4.38 -16.00 -2.72
N ASN A 85 5.28 -15.27 -2.07
CA ASN A 85 5.47 -15.32 -0.63
C ASN A 85 5.32 -13.97 0.07
N LYS A 86 4.78 -12.95 -0.62
CA LYS A 86 4.64 -11.59 -0.11
C LYS A 86 3.26 -11.04 -0.46
N PHE A 87 2.51 -10.67 0.56
CA PHE A 87 1.14 -10.19 0.42
C PHE A 87 1.01 -8.80 1.04
N LYS A 88 0.36 -7.90 0.32
CA LYS A 88 -0.01 -6.58 0.82
C LYS A 88 -1.52 -6.53 0.98
N ILE A 89 -1.96 -6.35 2.21
CA ILE A 89 -3.36 -6.16 2.54
C ILE A 89 -3.67 -4.67 2.34
N THR A 90 -4.63 -4.39 1.47
CA THR A 90 -5.12 -3.05 1.16
C THR A 90 -6.57 -3.13 0.73
N GLY A 91 -7.17 -2.01 0.39
CA GLY A 91 -8.57 -1.93 -0.05
C GLY A 91 -9.04 -0.49 0.08
N GLY A 92 -10.30 -0.27 0.48
CA GLY A 92 -10.72 1.00 1.05
C GLY A 92 -9.97 1.23 2.37
N ALA A 93 -10.54 0.81 3.50
CA ALA A 93 -9.82 0.73 4.77
C ALA A 93 -9.92 -0.70 5.33
N PRO A 94 -8.88 -1.54 5.21
CA PRO A 94 -8.94 -2.95 5.64
C PRO A 94 -9.35 -3.14 7.09
N THR A 95 -9.01 -2.18 7.95
CA THR A 95 -9.34 -2.18 9.38
C THR A 95 -10.83 -1.94 9.69
N ILE A 96 -11.67 -1.65 8.70
CA ILE A 96 -13.13 -1.64 8.85
C ILE A 96 -13.68 -3.07 9.03
N SER A 97 -13.03 -4.04 8.44
CA SER A 97 -13.48 -5.43 8.53
C SER A 97 -13.16 -5.98 9.93
N LYS A 98 -14.16 -6.52 10.62
CA LYS A 98 -13.99 -7.04 11.98
C LYS A 98 -12.95 -8.15 12.09
N ASP A 99 -12.78 -8.94 11.04
CA ASP A 99 -11.95 -10.16 11.06
C ASP A 99 -10.61 -9.98 10.35
N TYR A 100 -10.16 -8.72 10.13
CA TYR A 100 -8.89 -8.48 9.44
C TYR A 100 -7.68 -9.04 10.19
N LEU A 101 -7.70 -9.03 11.52
CA LEU A 101 -6.64 -9.64 12.35
C LEU A 101 -6.60 -11.16 12.19
N PHE A 102 -7.78 -11.80 12.16
CA PHE A 102 -7.88 -13.24 11.87
C PHE A 102 -7.27 -13.55 10.51
N PHE A 103 -7.61 -12.78 9.47
CA PHE A 103 -7.07 -12.99 8.12
C PHE A 103 -5.55 -12.85 8.09
N ILE A 104 -4.99 -11.80 8.72
CA ILE A 104 -3.54 -11.61 8.81
C ILE A 104 -2.88 -12.77 9.55
N LYS A 105 -3.46 -13.24 10.65
CA LYS A 105 -2.99 -14.40 11.40
C LYS A 105 -2.95 -15.67 10.54
N GLU A 106 -3.99 -15.91 9.76
CA GLU A 106 -4.06 -17.05 8.84
C GLU A 106 -3.00 -16.97 7.73
N LEU A 107 -2.72 -15.77 7.23
CA LEU A 107 -1.63 -15.55 6.27
C LEU A 107 -0.26 -15.87 6.92
N LYS A 108 -0.02 -15.39 8.13
CA LYS A 108 1.27 -15.62 8.83
C LYS A 108 1.50 -17.09 9.18
N LYS A 109 0.46 -17.88 9.43
CA LYS A 109 0.58 -19.35 9.58
C LYS A 109 1.14 -20.04 8.31
N ARG A 110 1.00 -19.41 7.15
CA ARG A 110 1.51 -19.91 5.86
C ARG A 110 2.97 -19.52 5.59
N ASN A 111 3.64 -18.93 6.58
CA ASN A 111 5.05 -18.51 6.50
C ASN A 111 5.34 -17.53 5.34
N VAL A 112 4.43 -16.61 5.09
CA VAL A 112 4.53 -15.56 4.07
C VAL A 112 4.78 -14.20 4.72
N GLN A 113 5.32 -13.27 3.93
CA GLN A 113 5.44 -11.87 4.35
C GLN A 113 4.10 -11.15 4.16
N VAL A 114 3.66 -10.44 5.19
CA VAL A 114 2.38 -9.73 5.19
C VAL A 114 2.58 -8.27 5.60
N THR A 115 2.18 -7.35 4.75
CA THR A 115 2.14 -5.91 5.07
C THR A 115 0.72 -5.38 4.94
N LEU A 116 0.38 -4.42 5.79
CA LEU A 116 -0.92 -3.76 5.81
C LEU A 116 -0.78 -2.31 5.35
N THR A 117 -1.68 -1.83 4.49
CA THR A 117 -1.81 -0.41 4.14
C THR A 117 -3.15 0.10 4.64
N THR A 118 -3.13 1.17 5.44
CA THR A 118 -4.31 1.70 6.12
C THR A 118 -4.19 3.21 6.34
N ASN A 119 -5.31 3.89 6.58
CA ASN A 119 -5.32 5.26 7.10
C ASN A 119 -4.96 5.32 8.61
N GLY A 120 -4.99 4.19 9.30
CA GLY A 120 -4.53 4.05 10.69
C GLY A 120 -5.47 4.57 11.77
N SER A 121 -6.64 5.11 11.43
CA SER A 121 -7.54 5.77 12.40
C SER A 121 -8.38 4.81 13.24
N LEU A 122 -8.59 3.57 12.76
CA LEU A 122 -9.43 2.58 13.43
C LEU A 122 -8.64 1.59 14.30
N PHE A 123 -7.33 1.68 14.35
CA PHE A 123 -6.57 0.84 15.25
C PHE A 123 -6.87 1.19 16.72
N THR A 124 -7.05 0.16 17.51
CA THR A 124 -6.86 0.23 18.96
C THR A 124 -5.42 -0.16 19.31
N LYS A 125 -5.00 0.08 20.53
CA LYS A 125 -3.68 -0.39 21.01
C LYS A 125 -3.61 -1.91 21.02
N GLU A 126 -4.70 -2.54 21.40
CA GLU A 126 -4.87 -4.00 21.42
C GLU A 126 -4.72 -4.61 20.02
N ASP A 127 -5.23 -3.94 18.99
CA ASP A 127 -5.03 -4.35 17.61
C ASP A 127 -3.55 -4.33 17.22
N LEU A 128 -2.84 -3.26 17.59
CA LEU A 128 -1.42 -3.11 17.29
C LEU A 128 -0.56 -4.11 18.09
N ASP A 129 -0.90 -4.37 19.35
CA ASP A 129 -0.27 -5.42 20.16
C ASP A 129 -0.48 -6.79 19.51
N CYS A 130 -1.70 -7.11 19.10
CA CYS A 130 -2.03 -8.35 18.40
C CYS A 130 -1.26 -8.47 17.06
N LEU A 131 -1.17 -7.40 16.28
CA LEU A 131 -0.38 -7.39 15.03
C LEU A 131 1.10 -7.65 15.28
N LYS A 132 1.64 -7.12 16.40
CA LYS A 132 3.03 -7.41 16.83
C LYS A 132 3.20 -8.87 17.19
N GLU A 133 2.28 -9.45 17.97
CA GLU A 133 2.30 -10.87 18.36
C GLU A 133 2.16 -11.80 17.15
N ILE A 134 1.29 -11.47 16.21
CA ILE A 134 1.13 -12.20 14.93
C ILE A 134 2.42 -12.15 14.11
N GLY A 135 3.28 -11.16 14.32
CA GLY A 135 4.51 -10.94 13.57
C GLY A 135 4.27 -10.35 12.18
N ILE A 136 3.43 -9.30 12.10
CA ILE A 136 3.23 -8.59 10.83
C ILE A 136 4.57 -7.98 10.34
N ASP A 137 4.83 -8.04 9.03
CA ASP A 137 6.10 -7.60 8.45
C ASP A 137 6.16 -6.08 8.20
N GLY A 138 5.05 -5.38 8.39
CA GLY A 138 5.02 -3.92 8.34
C GLY A 138 3.65 -3.31 8.12
N ILE A 139 3.52 -2.06 8.56
CA ILE A 139 2.31 -1.25 8.38
C ILE A 139 2.67 0.01 7.58
N ASN A 140 1.90 0.28 6.53
CA ASN A 140 2.00 1.51 5.78
C ASN A 140 0.83 2.41 6.17
N PHE A 141 1.11 3.53 6.81
CA PHE A 141 0.14 4.56 7.17
C PHE A 141 -0.02 5.54 6.01
N SER A 142 -1.24 5.85 5.62
CA SER A 142 -1.53 6.88 4.62
C SER A 142 -1.75 8.21 5.35
N ILE A 143 -0.77 9.11 5.26
CA ILE A 143 -0.77 10.44 5.90
C ILE A 143 -0.21 11.43 4.90
N ASP A 144 -1.04 12.36 4.43
CA ASP A 144 -0.66 13.30 3.38
C ASP A 144 -0.20 14.65 3.93
N THR A 145 -0.59 15.00 5.15
CA THR A 145 -0.23 16.26 5.82
C THR A 145 -0.26 16.12 7.33
N LEU A 146 0.45 17.01 8.03
CA LEU A 146 0.40 17.16 9.50
C LEU A 146 -0.39 18.39 9.94
N ASP A 147 -0.88 19.21 9.02
CA ASP A 147 -1.78 20.32 9.33
C ASP A 147 -3.20 19.80 9.52
N LEU A 148 -3.83 20.09 10.67
CA LEU A 148 -5.16 19.60 11.02
C LEU A 148 -6.24 20.08 10.04
N LYS A 149 -6.18 21.35 9.61
CA LYS A 149 -7.18 21.90 8.69
C LYS A 149 -7.04 21.27 7.31
N GLU A 150 -5.80 21.17 6.83
CA GLU A 150 -5.51 20.54 5.56
C GLU A 150 -5.87 19.07 5.57
N TYR A 151 -5.58 18.35 6.67
CA TYR A 151 -5.96 16.95 6.84
C TYR A 151 -7.48 16.75 6.74
N PHE A 152 -8.26 17.62 7.42
CA PHE A 152 -9.71 17.59 7.32
C PHE A 152 -10.19 17.88 5.89
N LEU A 153 -9.61 18.87 5.21
CA LEU A 153 -9.96 19.18 3.82
C LEU A 153 -9.69 18.00 2.87
N LEU A 154 -8.56 17.32 3.05
CA LEU A 154 -8.16 16.18 2.20
C LEU A 154 -8.97 14.92 2.48
N THR A 155 -9.27 14.61 3.74
CA THR A 155 -9.82 13.30 4.17
C THR A 155 -11.28 13.35 4.59
N GLN A 156 -11.82 14.53 4.87
CA GLN A 156 -13.13 14.77 5.51
C GLN A 156 -13.25 14.07 6.87
N GLN A 157 -12.13 13.97 7.62
CA GLN A 157 -12.07 13.38 8.94
C GLN A 157 -11.20 14.23 9.89
N ASP A 158 -11.62 14.34 11.14
CA ASP A 158 -10.89 15.04 12.21
C ASP A 158 -10.25 14.01 13.16
N CYS A 159 -9.29 13.24 12.65
CA CYS A 159 -8.67 12.17 13.43
C CYS A 159 -7.15 12.06 13.25
N LEU A 160 -6.48 13.13 12.78
CA LEU A 160 -5.04 13.12 12.57
C LEU A 160 -4.26 12.76 13.84
N GLY A 161 -4.68 13.27 15.00
CA GLY A 161 -4.06 12.95 16.29
C GLY A 161 -4.09 11.45 16.58
N ILE A 162 -5.25 10.80 16.39
CA ILE A 162 -5.41 9.34 16.56
C ILE A 162 -4.49 8.57 15.60
N VAL A 163 -4.40 9.00 14.35
CA VAL A 163 -3.54 8.36 13.34
C VAL A 163 -2.06 8.45 13.72
N LEU A 164 -1.62 9.61 14.19
CA LEU A 164 -0.24 9.83 14.65
C LEU A 164 0.07 9.02 15.91
N ASP A 165 -0.85 8.98 16.87
CA ASP A 165 -0.73 8.16 18.09
C ASP A 165 -0.57 6.67 17.74
N ASN A 166 -1.37 6.17 16.81
CA ASN A 166 -1.29 4.80 16.34
C ASN A 166 0.00 4.51 15.56
N LEU A 167 0.45 5.45 14.71
CA LEU A 167 1.74 5.35 14.02
C LEU A 167 2.91 5.23 15.02
N PHE A 168 2.95 6.12 16.01
CA PHE A 168 4.05 6.12 16.98
C PHE A 168 3.95 4.95 17.95
N TYR A 169 2.76 4.47 18.27
CA TYR A 169 2.60 3.26 19.06
C TYR A 169 3.09 2.02 18.30
N ALA A 170 2.73 1.87 17.03
CA ALA A 170 3.26 0.80 16.19
C ALA A 170 4.80 0.85 16.08
N TYR A 171 5.36 2.07 15.92
CA TYR A 171 6.80 2.28 15.92
C TYR A 171 7.45 1.87 17.26
N LYS A 172 6.85 2.25 18.40
CA LYS A 172 7.30 1.85 19.74
C LYS A 172 7.31 0.33 19.93
N LEU A 173 6.32 -0.37 19.38
CA LEU A 173 6.25 -1.83 19.36
C LEU A 173 7.29 -2.46 18.42
N GLN A 174 8.12 -1.66 17.75
CA GLN A 174 9.09 -2.15 16.77
C GLN A 174 8.44 -2.91 15.60
N ILE A 175 7.21 -2.54 15.23
CA ILE A 175 6.63 -2.96 13.96
C ILE A 175 7.26 -2.08 12.88
N PRO A 176 7.76 -2.63 11.75
CA PRO A 176 8.26 -1.81 10.65
C PRO A 176 7.14 -0.93 10.10
N VAL A 177 7.30 0.39 10.23
CA VAL A 177 6.29 1.35 9.77
C VAL A 177 6.80 2.19 8.60
N LYS A 178 5.91 2.50 7.67
CA LYS A 178 6.14 3.42 6.57
C LYS A 178 4.99 4.40 6.47
N ILE A 179 5.27 5.58 5.98
CA ILE A 179 4.26 6.60 5.70
C ILE A 179 4.15 6.74 4.18
N ASN A 180 2.94 6.68 3.66
CA ASN A 180 2.59 7.03 2.29
C ASN A 180 2.01 8.43 2.29
N CYS A 181 2.56 9.32 1.50
CA CYS A 181 2.12 10.68 1.31
C CYS A 181 1.88 10.92 -0.18
N VAL A 182 0.65 11.18 -0.55
CA VAL A 182 0.30 11.48 -1.94
C VAL A 182 0.69 12.91 -2.27
N VAL A 183 1.36 13.09 -3.38
CA VAL A 183 1.75 14.41 -3.93
C VAL A 183 0.73 14.76 -5.01
N ASP A 184 -0.25 15.56 -4.64
CA ASP A 184 -1.28 16.10 -5.53
C ASP A 184 -0.93 17.53 -5.99
N ASP A 185 -1.79 18.14 -6.78
CA ASP A 185 -1.58 19.49 -7.30
C ASP A 185 -1.61 20.58 -6.22
N THR A 186 -2.16 20.27 -5.04
CA THR A 186 -2.21 21.20 -3.88
C THR A 186 -0.99 21.06 -2.97
N PHE A 187 -0.09 20.13 -3.25
CA PHE A 187 1.07 19.83 -2.42
C PHE A 187 2.03 21.04 -2.32
N THR A 188 2.37 21.44 -1.10
CA THR A 188 3.24 22.59 -0.83
C THR A 188 4.60 22.19 -0.25
N MET A 189 5.60 23.06 -0.40
CA MET A 189 6.92 22.82 0.21
C MET A 189 6.88 22.85 1.74
N ASN A 190 5.98 23.63 2.33
CA ASN A 190 5.76 23.61 3.78
C ASN A 190 5.21 22.25 4.25
N ARG A 191 4.31 21.65 3.48
CA ARG A 191 3.84 20.28 3.74
C ARG A 191 4.99 19.28 3.68
N LEU A 192 5.87 19.39 2.67
CA LEU A 192 7.07 18.57 2.56
C LEU A 192 7.95 18.65 3.80
N GLU A 193 8.30 19.88 4.24
CA GLU A 193 9.15 20.09 5.40
C GLU A 193 8.55 19.51 6.68
N ASN A 194 7.25 19.74 6.91
CA ASN A 194 6.54 19.18 8.04
C ASN A 194 6.57 17.65 8.04
N MET A 195 6.33 17.03 6.87
CA MET A 195 6.39 15.58 6.74
C MET A 195 7.80 15.02 6.99
N LEU A 196 8.85 15.72 6.54
CA LEU A 196 10.23 15.31 6.79
C LEU A 196 10.57 15.30 8.29
N MET A 197 9.97 16.16 9.10
CA MET A 197 10.20 16.18 10.56
C MET A 197 9.78 14.88 11.23
N LEU A 198 8.82 14.13 10.68
CA LEU A 198 8.41 12.82 11.22
C LEU A 198 9.53 11.77 11.21
N ILE A 199 10.46 11.91 10.28
CA ILE A 199 11.53 10.93 10.07
C ILE A 199 12.90 11.40 10.56
N LYS A 200 12.99 12.63 11.11
CA LYS A 200 14.28 13.19 11.53
C LYS A 200 14.97 12.34 12.58
N ASP A 201 14.26 11.97 13.62
CA ASP A 201 14.75 11.21 14.78
C ASP A 201 14.10 9.81 14.90
N LYS A 202 13.50 9.33 13.85
CA LYS A 202 12.84 8.01 13.81
C LYS A 202 13.19 7.25 12.53
N LYS A 203 13.53 5.98 12.68
CA LYS A 203 13.82 5.09 11.55
C LYS A 203 12.51 4.67 10.84
N ILE A 204 11.82 5.65 10.26
CA ILE A 204 10.58 5.49 9.50
C ILE A 204 10.88 5.81 8.04
N ALA A 205 10.26 5.10 7.10
CA ALA A 205 10.35 5.41 5.68
C ALA A 205 9.13 6.25 5.24
N LEU A 206 9.37 7.50 4.87
CA LEU A 206 8.39 8.40 4.28
C LEU A 206 8.43 8.26 2.76
N ARG A 207 7.32 7.88 2.14
CA ARG A 207 7.21 7.71 0.68
C ARG A 207 6.30 8.76 0.09
N PHE A 208 6.82 9.55 -0.80
CA PHE A 208 6.06 10.45 -1.65
C PHE A 208 5.60 9.69 -2.89
N ILE A 209 4.30 9.70 -3.12
CA ILE A 209 3.64 8.95 -4.19
C ILE A 209 3.02 9.94 -5.14
N GLU A 210 3.46 9.93 -6.39
CA GLU A 210 2.87 10.77 -7.42
C GLU A 210 1.42 10.39 -7.66
N LEU A 211 0.51 11.38 -7.55
CA LEU A 211 -0.89 11.16 -7.89
C LEU A 211 -1.01 10.88 -9.40
N MET A 212 -1.54 9.71 -9.75
CA MET A 212 -1.86 9.38 -11.13
C MET A 212 -3.16 10.09 -11.55
N PRO A 213 -3.11 11.01 -12.52
CA PRO A 213 -4.33 11.61 -13.03
C PRO A 213 -5.13 10.56 -13.79
N LEU A 214 -6.42 10.52 -13.55
CA LEU A 214 -7.34 9.64 -14.29
C LEU A 214 -7.47 10.07 -15.75
N ASN A 215 -7.27 11.35 -16.04
CA ASN A 215 -7.22 11.91 -17.39
C ASN A 215 -5.76 12.07 -17.85
N LYS A 216 -5.41 11.46 -18.99
CA LYS A 216 -4.06 11.40 -19.55
C LYS A 216 -3.39 12.75 -19.86
N GLU A 217 -4.10 13.86 -19.78
CA GLU A 217 -3.62 15.19 -20.17
C GLU A 217 -2.98 15.99 -19.01
N GLN A 218 -3.23 15.63 -17.77
CA GLN A 218 -2.67 16.34 -16.62
C GLN A 218 -1.40 15.65 -16.11
N ARG A 219 -0.25 16.27 -16.36
CA ARG A 219 1.02 15.84 -15.74
C ARG A 219 1.15 16.52 -14.38
N ASN A 220 1.28 15.75 -13.33
CA ASN A 220 1.56 16.27 -12.00
C ASN A 220 3.01 16.82 -11.95
N GLN A 221 3.12 18.15 -11.99
CA GLN A 221 4.43 18.84 -11.91
C GLN A 221 4.98 18.83 -10.47
N LYS A 222 4.13 18.67 -9.46
CA LYS A 222 4.50 18.80 -8.04
C LYS A 222 5.53 17.78 -7.58
N MET A 223 5.52 16.56 -8.10
CA MET A 223 6.54 15.58 -7.76
C MET A 223 7.94 16.04 -8.18
N ARG A 224 8.06 16.68 -9.33
CA ARG A 224 9.34 17.25 -9.80
C ARG A 224 9.79 18.42 -8.90
N ASP A 225 8.85 19.24 -8.45
CA ASP A 225 9.13 20.35 -7.52
C ASP A 225 9.65 19.79 -6.18
N VAL A 226 9.04 18.72 -5.67
CA VAL A 226 9.47 18.01 -4.46
C VAL A 226 10.89 17.46 -4.62
N LEU A 227 11.17 16.76 -5.72
CA LEU A 227 12.50 16.23 -6.02
C LEU A 227 13.55 17.32 -6.16
N HIS A 228 13.19 18.44 -6.83
CA HIS A 228 14.07 19.59 -6.97
C HIS A 228 14.37 20.25 -5.61
N TYR A 229 13.34 20.42 -4.78
CA TYR A 229 13.48 21.01 -3.45
C TYR A 229 14.40 20.18 -2.56
N LEU A 230 14.28 18.85 -2.60
CA LEU A 230 15.09 17.95 -1.77
C LEU A 230 16.58 17.97 -2.13
N LYS A 231 16.97 18.44 -3.33
CA LYS A 231 18.38 18.67 -3.67
C LYS A 231 19.08 19.71 -2.78
N LYS A 232 18.33 20.51 -2.01
CA LYS A 232 18.90 21.41 -0.99
C LYS A 232 19.46 20.65 0.23
N TYR A 233 19.00 19.42 0.45
CA TYR A 233 19.50 18.56 1.52
C TYR A 233 20.65 17.71 0.98
N PRO A 234 21.65 17.36 1.81
CA PRO A 234 22.66 16.36 1.46
C PRO A 234 22.01 14.99 1.47
N ILE A 235 21.40 14.61 0.34
CA ILE A 235 20.75 13.31 0.14
C ILE A 235 21.70 12.32 -0.52
N GLN A 236 21.60 11.06 -0.13
CA GLN A 236 22.32 9.94 -0.74
C GLN A 236 21.35 8.82 -1.06
N GLU A 237 21.49 8.20 -2.23
CA GLU A 237 20.70 7.02 -2.57
C GLU A 237 21.00 5.89 -1.59
N SER A 238 19.94 5.29 -1.06
CA SER A 238 20.07 4.16 -0.14
C SER A 238 20.08 2.85 -0.89
N LEU A 239 21.06 2.01 -0.61
CA LEU A 239 21.09 0.63 -1.10
C LEU A 239 20.18 -0.30 -0.30
N ASP A 240 19.59 0.17 0.79
CA ASP A 240 18.68 -0.60 1.63
C ASP A 240 17.37 -0.88 0.89
N LYS A 241 17.09 -2.15 0.69
CA LYS A 241 15.79 -2.58 0.16
C LYS A 241 14.73 -2.56 1.27
N LEU A 242 14.06 -1.42 1.44
CA LEU A 242 13.00 -1.26 2.45
C LEU A 242 11.66 -1.89 2.00
N GLY A 243 11.69 -3.11 1.49
CA GLY A 243 10.53 -3.85 0.98
C GLY A 243 10.58 -4.04 -0.54
N ASN A 244 9.46 -4.52 -1.11
CA ASN A 244 9.40 -4.96 -2.52
C ASN A 244 8.62 -4.00 -3.43
N GLY A 245 8.36 -2.78 -2.96
CA GLY A 245 7.67 -1.77 -3.77
C GLY A 245 8.64 -1.05 -4.73
N PRO A 246 8.08 -0.32 -5.69
CA PRO A 246 8.86 0.41 -6.71
C PRO A 246 9.51 1.70 -6.19
N ALA A 247 9.53 1.95 -4.89
CA ALA A 247 10.09 3.17 -4.32
C ALA A 247 11.62 3.15 -4.37
N HIS A 248 12.21 4.23 -4.88
CA HIS A 248 13.62 4.55 -4.73
C HIS A 248 13.82 5.30 -3.42
N TYR A 249 14.75 4.84 -2.59
CA TYR A 249 14.96 5.40 -1.25
C TYR A 249 16.24 6.19 -1.17
N TYR A 250 16.20 7.23 -0.35
CA TYR A 250 17.32 8.13 -0.05
C TYR A 250 17.42 8.35 1.46
N THR A 251 18.63 8.56 1.93
CA THR A 251 18.91 9.07 3.27
C THR A 251 19.20 10.56 3.20
N ILE A 252 18.84 11.29 4.24
CA ILE A 252 19.18 12.71 4.42
C ILE A 252 20.18 12.80 5.57
N ASN A 253 21.29 13.48 5.36
CA ASN A 253 22.27 13.65 6.44
C ASN A 253 21.64 14.33 7.67
N GLY A 254 21.84 13.74 8.85
CA GLY A 254 21.23 14.18 10.11
C GLY A 254 19.80 13.67 10.35
N TYR A 255 19.26 12.81 9.46
CA TYR A 255 17.98 12.12 9.64
C TYR A 255 18.18 10.64 9.87
N GLN A 256 17.37 10.03 10.74
CA GLN A 256 17.41 8.58 10.98
C GLN A 256 16.55 7.79 9.98
N GLY A 257 15.51 8.42 9.44
CA GLY A 257 14.59 7.78 8.52
C GLY A 257 14.99 7.90 7.06
N TYR A 258 14.13 7.39 6.20
CA TYR A 258 14.33 7.33 4.75
C TYR A 258 13.27 8.12 4.02
N VAL A 259 13.65 8.74 2.91
CA VAL A 259 12.71 9.33 1.95
C VAL A 259 12.63 8.43 0.73
N GLY A 260 11.43 8.06 0.33
CA GLY A 260 11.19 7.24 -0.86
C GLY A 260 10.32 7.96 -1.88
N PHE A 261 10.52 7.66 -3.16
CA PHE A 261 9.73 8.22 -4.26
C PHE A 261 9.10 7.12 -5.08
N ILE A 262 7.81 7.28 -5.39
CA ILE A 262 7.07 6.43 -6.32
C ILE A 262 6.53 7.34 -7.43
N GLU A 263 7.26 7.36 -8.55
CA GLU A 263 6.96 8.17 -9.72
C GLU A 263 6.19 7.33 -10.74
N ALA A 264 4.87 7.28 -10.61
CA ALA A 264 4.03 6.38 -11.40
C ALA A 264 3.99 6.74 -12.89
N LEU A 265 4.19 8.02 -13.25
CA LEU A 265 4.12 8.52 -14.62
C LEU A 265 5.46 8.55 -15.34
N HIS A 266 6.57 8.68 -14.60
CA HIS A 266 7.90 8.89 -15.16
C HIS A 266 8.71 7.60 -15.32
N HIS A 267 8.42 6.58 -14.51
CA HIS A 267 8.99 5.26 -14.63
C HIS A 267 7.90 4.26 -14.99
N LYS A 268 8.04 3.58 -16.13
CA LYS A 268 7.08 2.57 -16.62
C LYS A 268 7.13 1.31 -15.75
N PHE A 269 6.61 1.38 -14.53
CA PHE A 269 6.56 0.23 -13.60
C PHE A 269 5.82 -0.99 -14.15
N CYS A 270 4.87 -0.77 -15.05
CA CYS A 270 4.10 -1.86 -15.64
C CYS A 270 4.90 -2.74 -16.60
N HIS A 271 6.16 -2.42 -16.84
CA HIS A 271 7.05 -3.13 -17.77
C HIS A 271 8.27 -3.78 -17.08
N GLN A 272 8.34 -3.72 -15.73
CA GLN A 272 9.41 -4.37 -14.96
C GLN A 272 8.86 -5.66 -14.29
#